data_236ed4e5734c6a52a14b8ac1b74ccdce
#
_entry.id   236ed4e5734c6a52a14b8ac1b74ccdce
#
_cell.length_a   1.000
_cell.length_b   1.000
_cell.length_c   1.000
_cell.angle_alpha   90.00
_cell.angle_beta   90.00
_cell.angle_gamma   90.00
#
_symmetry.space_group_name_H-M   'P 1'
#
loop_
_entity.id
_entity.type
_entity.pdbx_description
1 polymer ?
#
loop_
_entity_poly.entity_id
_entity_poly.type
_entity_poly.pdbx_seq_one_letter_code
_entity_poly.pdbx_strand_id
1 'polypeptide(L)'
;MSTTSIRLACLDMAGTTVADDGLVLAAFAAALDALKVEDEAERARMTQYVVDTMGESKITVFRALFPGDEPAAQQGNASFETAYSEKISLTRALPGAVETFQRLRAEGIKLALTTGFSRSTVDALLDHLGWHELIDLSLTPGEVGGRGRPHPDMILAAAARLAVDEPRAVAVAGDTASDIRSGLAAGARIVAGVLTGAHGRSALAEAGATRVLDHVAEFPALIAEY
;
A
#
# COMPACT_ATOMS: atom_id res chain seq x y z
N MET A 1 -2.36 -25.38 -22.85
CA MET A 1 -2.16 -25.03 -21.43
C MET A 1 -3.28 -24.06 -21.06
N SER A 2 -4.13 -24.38 -20.09
CA SER A 2 -5.20 -23.48 -19.67
C SER A 2 -4.56 -22.24 -19.07
N THR A 3 -4.82 -21.08 -19.64
CA THR A 3 -4.37 -19.80 -19.06
C THR A 3 -5.24 -19.53 -17.83
N THR A 4 -4.66 -19.60 -16.64
CA THR A 4 -5.37 -19.25 -15.40
C THR A 4 -5.81 -17.79 -15.48
N SER A 5 -7.09 -17.52 -15.48
CA SER A 5 -7.62 -16.15 -15.46
C SER A 5 -7.36 -15.49 -14.11
N ILE A 6 -7.18 -14.17 -14.08
CA ILE A 6 -7.09 -13.40 -12.85
C ILE A 6 -8.45 -13.44 -12.13
N ARG A 7 -8.43 -13.73 -10.83
CA ARG A 7 -9.60 -13.80 -9.95
C ARG A 7 -9.53 -12.87 -8.75
N LEU A 8 -8.33 -12.36 -8.43
CA LEU A 8 -8.09 -11.44 -7.33
C LEU A 8 -7.17 -10.30 -7.79
N ALA A 9 -7.59 -9.07 -7.54
CA ALA A 9 -6.78 -7.87 -7.63
C ALA A 9 -6.45 -7.38 -6.21
N CYS A 10 -5.16 -7.23 -5.89
CA CYS A 10 -4.69 -6.59 -4.66
C CYS A 10 -4.11 -5.23 -5.02
N LEU A 11 -4.72 -4.16 -4.56
CA LEU A 11 -4.30 -2.78 -4.83
C LEU A 11 -3.80 -2.11 -3.55
N ASP A 12 -2.73 -1.32 -3.67
CA ASP A 12 -2.34 -0.42 -2.60
C ASP A 12 -3.31 0.77 -2.48
N MET A 13 -3.22 1.49 -1.36
CA MET A 13 -4.06 2.66 -1.08
C MET A 13 -3.32 3.96 -1.42
N ALA A 14 -2.45 4.45 -0.55
CA ALA A 14 -1.82 5.76 -0.66
C ALA A 14 -0.83 5.82 -1.84
N GLY A 15 -1.09 6.70 -2.81
CA GLY A 15 -0.29 6.80 -4.03
C GLY A 15 -0.75 5.90 -5.18
N THR A 16 -1.64 4.94 -4.93
CA THR A 16 -2.18 3.99 -5.92
C THR A 16 -3.66 4.21 -6.18
N THR A 17 -4.49 4.20 -5.14
CA THR A 17 -5.94 4.39 -5.22
C THR A 17 -6.40 5.65 -4.48
N VAL A 18 -5.63 6.09 -3.48
CA VAL A 18 -5.85 7.30 -2.69
C VAL A 18 -4.74 8.29 -2.96
N ALA A 19 -5.08 9.54 -3.25
CA ALA A 19 -4.11 10.62 -3.40
C ALA A 19 -3.41 10.88 -2.05
N ASP A 20 -2.08 10.75 -2.03
CA ASP A 20 -1.29 11.01 -0.81
C ASP A 20 -1.00 12.50 -0.63
N ASP A 21 -0.73 13.23 -1.73
CA ASP A 21 -0.39 14.66 -1.72
C ASP A 21 0.66 15.06 -0.64
N GLY A 22 1.55 14.12 -0.28
CA GLY A 22 2.59 14.31 0.74
C GLY A 22 2.11 14.17 2.19
N LEU A 23 0.89 13.69 2.41
CA LEU A 23 0.32 13.53 3.77
C LEU A 23 1.09 12.52 4.62
N VAL A 24 1.56 11.43 4.00
CA VAL A 24 2.38 10.41 4.71
C VAL A 24 3.68 11.03 5.22
N LEU A 25 4.41 11.77 4.38
CA LEU A 25 5.65 12.44 4.81
C LEU A 25 5.38 13.52 5.86
N ALA A 26 4.31 14.29 5.72
CA ALA A 26 3.91 15.29 6.72
C ALA A 26 3.55 14.65 8.07
N ALA A 27 2.91 13.49 8.09
CA ALA A 27 2.62 12.76 9.32
C ALA A 27 3.89 12.18 9.97
N PHE A 28 4.86 11.70 9.17
CA PHE A 28 6.18 11.31 9.70
C PHE A 28 6.93 12.49 10.29
N ALA A 29 6.93 13.65 9.63
CA ALA A 29 7.55 14.87 10.17
C ALA A 29 6.94 15.26 11.51
N ALA A 30 5.61 15.25 11.64
CA ALA A 30 4.91 15.51 12.90
C ALA A 30 5.28 14.49 14.00
N ALA A 31 5.47 13.21 13.65
CA ALA A 31 5.90 12.20 14.58
C ALA A 31 7.34 12.44 15.08
N LEU A 32 8.26 12.88 14.20
CA LEU A 32 9.62 13.25 14.60
C LEU A 32 9.64 14.50 15.51
N ASP A 33 8.72 15.46 15.27
CA ASP A 33 8.55 16.61 16.16
C ASP A 33 8.07 16.18 17.56
N ALA A 34 7.10 15.27 17.62
CA ALA A 34 6.59 14.72 18.89
C ALA A 34 7.66 13.94 19.67
N LEU A 35 8.60 13.31 18.96
CA LEU A 35 9.76 12.61 19.53
C LEU A 35 10.95 13.53 19.83
N LYS A 36 10.81 14.85 19.56
CA LYS A 36 11.86 15.85 19.79
C LYS A 36 13.18 15.56 19.09
N VAL A 37 13.12 15.04 17.86
CA VAL A 37 14.29 14.89 17.01
C VAL A 37 14.65 16.27 16.47
N GLU A 38 15.55 16.98 17.12
CA GLU A 38 15.90 18.37 16.81
C GLU A 38 17.10 18.50 15.86
N ASP A 39 17.98 17.49 15.82
CA ASP A 39 19.16 17.52 14.95
C ASP A 39 18.74 17.43 13.46
N GLU A 40 19.09 18.45 12.69
CA GLU A 40 18.70 18.56 11.28
C GLU A 40 19.31 17.45 10.41
N ALA A 41 20.54 17.03 10.67
CA ALA A 41 21.19 15.97 9.90
C ALA A 41 20.56 14.61 10.19
N GLU A 42 20.20 14.35 11.44
CA GLU A 42 19.48 13.15 11.83
C GLU A 42 18.07 13.13 11.23
N ARG A 43 17.33 14.22 11.28
CA ARG A 43 16.01 14.35 10.65
C ARG A 43 16.08 14.09 9.13
N ALA A 44 17.06 14.67 8.46
CA ALA A 44 17.24 14.44 7.03
C ALA A 44 17.50 12.97 6.72
N ARG A 45 18.36 12.30 7.51
CA ARG A 45 18.64 10.86 7.38
C ARG A 45 17.39 10.01 7.64
N MET A 46 16.63 10.32 8.69
CA MET A 46 15.38 9.61 9.01
C MET A 46 14.32 9.82 7.91
N THR A 47 14.18 11.05 7.41
CA THR A 47 13.26 11.36 6.32
C THR A 47 13.63 10.60 5.04
N GLN A 48 14.93 10.52 4.71
CA GLN A 48 15.37 9.73 3.55
C GLN A 48 15.04 8.25 3.74
N TYR A 49 15.28 7.70 4.93
CA TYR A 49 14.89 6.32 5.23
C TYR A 49 13.40 6.07 5.06
N VAL A 50 12.54 7.01 5.50
CA VAL A 50 11.08 6.94 5.29
C VAL A 50 10.74 6.91 3.79
N VAL A 51 11.40 7.74 2.98
CA VAL A 51 11.23 7.75 1.53
C VAL A 51 11.62 6.40 0.92
N ASP A 52 12.78 5.87 1.32
CA ASP A 52 13.32 4.61 0.79
C ASP A 52 12.49 3.38 1.18
N THR A 53 11.77 3.46 2.30
CA THR A 53 10.91 2.40 2.84
C THR A 53 9.41 2.67 2.67
N MET A 54 9.06 3.59 1.76
CA MET A 54 7.67 3.91 1.50
C MET A 54 6.87 2.64 1.14
N GLY A 55 5.62 2.55 1.61
CA GLY A 55 4.78 1.36 1.46
C GLY A 55 4.93 0.33 2.58
N GLU A 56 5.97 0.38 3.41
CA GLU A 56 6.14 -0.53 4.54
C GLU A 56 5.20 -0.19 5.73
N SER A 57 5.10 -1.14 6.67
CA SER A 57 4.39 -0.95 7.94
C SER A 57 5.01 0.18 8.74
N LYS A 58 4.20 1.13 9.20
CA LYS A 58 4.68 2.32 9.91
C LYS A 58 5.46 1.97 11.18
N ILE A 59 4.96 1.02 11.98
CA ILE A 59 5.69 0.57 13.17
C ILE A 59 7.04 -0.09 12.82
N THR A 60 7.14 -0.79 11.69
CA THR A 60 8.41 -1.36 11.23
C THR A 60 9.40 -0.26 10.89
N VAL A 61 8.95 0.78 10.21
CA VAL A 61 9.78 1.95 9.89
C VAL A 61 10.25 2.64 11.17
N PHE A 62 9.36 2.90 12.14
CA PHE A 62 9.74 3.52 13.41
C PHE A 62 10.71 2.66 14.24
N ARG A 63 10.56 1.34 14.25
CA ARG A 63 11.53 0.43 14.90
C ARG A 63 12.92 0.51 14.28
N ALA A 64 13.00 0.70 12.97
CA ALA A 64 14.27 0.88 12.29
C ALA A 64 14.88 2.28 12.52
N LEU A 65 14.05 3.31 12.67
CA LEU A 65 14.49 4.66 13.01
C LEU A 65 15.00 4.77 14.46
N PHE A 66 14.42 3.98 15.39
CA PHE A 66 14.74 3.97 16.82
C PHE A 66 15.16 2.56 17.27
N PRO A 67 16.32 2.05 16.81
CA PRO A 67 16.72 0.68 17.07
C PRO A 67 16.99 0.45 18.57
N GLY A 68 16.29 -0.54 19.14
CA GLY A 68 16.40 -0.89 20.56
C GLY A 68 15.55 -0.01 21.49
N ASP A 69 14.87 1.01 20.98
CA ASP A 69 13.95 1.87 21.75
C ASP A 69 12.49 1.63 21.30
N GLU A 70 11.91 0.52 21.75
CA GLU A 70 10.51 0.17 21.44
C GLU A 70 9.51 1.23 21.94
N PRO A 71 9.67 1.85 23.14
CA PRO A 71 8.82 2.98 23.54
C PRO A 71 8.83 4.14 22.54
N ALA A 72 9.99 4.58 22.06
CA ALA A 72 10.08 5.63 21.06
C ALA A 72 9.45 5.23 19.73
N ALA A 73 9.66 3.98 19.28
CA ALA A 73 9.06 3.46 18.06
C ALA A 73 7.51 3.44 18.15
N GLN A 74 6.95 3.00 19.28
CA GLN A 74 5.50 3.00 19.53
C GLN A 74 4.94 4.42 19.62
N GLN A 75 5.62 5.33 20.31
CA GLN A 75 5.22 6.72 20.38
C GLN A 75 5.23 7.39 19.00
N GLY A 76 6.27 7.17 18.21
CA GLY A 76 6.38 7.69 16.84
C GLY A 76 5.24 7.17 15.95
N ASN A 77 4.98 5.87 16.03
CA ASN A 77 3.86 5.27 15.28
C ASN A 77 2.50 5.87 15.70
N ALA A 78 2.25 6.01 17.00
CA ALA A 78 1.01 6.61 17.50
C ALA A 78 0.87 8.08 17.08
N SER A 79 1.94 8.86 17.13
CA SER A 79 1.96 10.26 16.69
C SER A 79 1.73 10.38 15.18
N PHE A 80 2.32 9.48 14.37
CA PHE A 80 2.05 9.38 12.93
C PHE A 80 0.56 9.13 12.65
N GLU A 81 -0.02 8.10 13.28
CA GLU A 81 -1.42 7.73 13.09
C GLU A 81 -2.36 8.89 13.46
N THR A 82 -2.07 9.59 14.56
CA THR A 82 -2.83 10.79 14.99
C THR A 82 -2.73 11.90 13.92
N ALA A 83 -1.52 12.26 13.51
CA ALA A 83 -1.30 13.33 12.55
C ALA A 83 -1.88 13.04 11.16
N TYR A 84 -1.87 11.76 10.74
CA TYR A 84 -2.50 11.36 9.49
C TYR A 84 -4.03 11.39 9.61
N SER A 85 -4.59 10.86 10.70
CA SER A 85 -6.05 10.81 10.93
C SER A 85 -6.70 12.19 10.93
N GLU A 86 -6.03 13.20 11.49
CA GLU A 86 -6.49 14.59 11.47
C GLU A 86 -6.63 15.18 10.06
N LYS A 87 -5.95 14.58 9.08
CA LYS A 87 -5.91 15.02 7.68
C LYS A 87 -6.67 14.11 6.72
N ILE A 88 -7.33 13.08 7.20
CA ILE A 88 -8.09 12.14 6.36
C ILE A 88 -9.12 12.88 5.48
N SER A 89 -9.75 13.93 5.99
CA SER A 89 -10.71 14.75 5.23
C SER A 89 -10.11 15.44 4.00
N LEU A 90 -8.79 15.52 3.90
CA LEU A 90 -8.07 16.06 2.74
C LEU A 90 -7.77 14.99 1.69
N THR A 91 -7.92 13.71 2.03
CA THR A 91 -7.70 12.61 1.09
C THR A 91 -8.82 12.52 0.07
N ARG A 92 -8.51 12.01 -1.10
CA ARG A 92 -9.47 11.77 -2.17
C ARG A 92 -9.07 10.56 -3.00
N ALA A 93 -10.03 9.98 -3.71
CA ALA A 93 -9.72 8.97 -4.71
C ALA A 93 -8.76 9.54 -5.77
N LEU A 94 -7.78 8.76 -6.19
CA LEU A 94 -7.04 9.06 -7.42
C LEU A 94 -7.97 8.89 -8.65
N PRO A 95 -7.76 9.68 -9.71
CA PRO A 95 -8.56 9.56 -10.92
C PRO A 95 -8.57 8.12 -11.46
N GLY A 96 -9.77 7.60 -11.72
CA GLY A 96 -9.96 6.25 -12.25
C GLY A 96 -9.93 5.12 -11.21
N ALA A 97 -9.70 5.40 -9.92
CA ALA A 97 -9.67 4.36 -8.88
C ALA A 97 -11.03 3.68 -8.70
N VAL A 98 -12.10 4.47 -8.55
CA VAL A 98 -13.46 3.94 -8.38
C VAL A 98 -13.92 3.19 -9.62
N GLU A 99 -13.67 3.72 -10.80
CA GLU A 99 -13.97 3.07 -12.07
C GLU A 99 -13.22 1.73 -12.22
N THR A 100 -11.96 1.69 -11.76
CA THR A 100 -11.17 0.45 -11.70
C THR A 100 -11.84 -0.59 -10.80
N PHE A 101 -12.28 -0.20 -9.60
CA PHE A 101 -13.00 -1.10 -8.68
C PHE A 101 -14.27 -1.66 -9.31
N GLN A 102 -15.09 -0.78 -9.88
CA GLN A 102 -16.35 -1.16 -10.53
C GLN A 102 -16.12 -2.12 -11.71
N ARG A 103 -15.11 -1.84 -12.53
CA ARG A 103 -14.78 -2.67 -13.69
C ARG A 103 -14.29 -4.05 -13.29
N LEU A 104 -13.35 -4.14 -12.35
CA LEU A 104 -12.84 -5.43 -11.85
C LEU A 104 -13.97 -6.29 -11.28
N ARG A 105 -14.87 -5.69 -10.49
CA ARG A 105 -16.02 -6.39 -9.93
C ARG A 105 -17.02 -6.84 -11.00
N ALA A 106 -17.27 -6.01 -12.01
CA ALA A 106 -18.14 -6.38 -13.14
C ALA A 106 -17.58 -7.57 -13.95
N GLU A 107 -16.25 -7.71 -13.97
CA GLU A 107 -15.55 -8.84 -14.60
C GLU A 107 -15.44 -10.06 -13.65
N GLY A 108 -16.04 -10.00 -12.45
CA GLY A 108 -16.03 -11.10 -11.46
C GLY A 108 -14.70 -11.25 -10.72
N ILE A 109 -13.79 -10.26 -10.80
CA ILE A 109 -12.52 -10.25 -10.11
C ILE A 109 -12.74 -9.70 -8.70
N LYS A 110 -12.31 -10.46 -7.68
CA LYS A 110 -12.31 -10.02 -6.29
C LYS A 110 -11.33 -8.89 -6.09
N LEU A 111 -11.67 -7.95 -5.22
CA LEU A 111 -10.87 -6.76 -4.95
C LEU A 111 -10.47 -6.68 -3.48
N ALA A 112 -9.17 -6.68 -3.22
CA ALA A 112 -8.59 -6.43 -1.90
C ALA A 112 -7.73 -5.16 -1.92
N LEU A 113 -7.90 -4.30 -0.93
CA LEU A 113 -6.96 -3.22 -0.65
C LEU A 113 -5.93 -3.69 0.37
N THR A 114 -4.66 -3.41 0.14
CA THR A 114 -3.57 -3.70 1.08
C THR A 114 -2.81 -2.42 1.37
N THR A 115 -2.36 -2.22 2.61
CA THR A 115 -1.69 -0.98 2.99
C THR A 115 -0.78 -1.17 4.20
N GLY A 116 0.19 -0.28 4.37
CA GLY A 116 1.04 -0.21 5.58
C GLY A 116 0.42 0.58 6.74
N PHE A 117 -0.80 1.12 6.59
CA PHE A 117 -1.51 1.81 7.66
C PHE A 117 -2.04 0.87 8.74
N SER A 118 -2.46 1.44 9.88
CA SER A 118 -3.20 0.72 10.91
C SER A 118 -4.63 0.42 10.48
N ARG A 119 -5.30 -0.51 11.17
CA ARG A 119 -6.71 -0.82 10.92
C ARG A 119 -7.61 0.41 11.10
N SER A 120 -7.39 1.19 12.16
CA SER A 120 -8.17 2.40 12.45
C SER A 120 -8.05 3.45 11.34
N THR A 121 -6.86 3.64 10.79
CA THR A 121 -6.65 4.58 9.66
C THR A 121 -7.33 4.09 8.39
N VAL A 122 -7.26 2.78 8.11
CA VAL A 122 -7.95 2.20 6.94
C VAL A 122 -9.47 2.35 7.07
N ASP A 123 -10.03 2.03 8.25
CA ASP A 123 -11.49 2.17 8.47
C ASP A 123 -11.94 3.61 8.26
N ALA A 124 -11.21 4.58 8.82
CA ALA A 124 -11.51 5.99 8.63
C ALA A 124 -11.38 6.46 7.16
N LEU A 125 -10.41 5.94 6.41
CA LEU A 125 -10.29 6.20 4.97
C LEU A 125 -11.46 5.61 4.18
N LEU A 126 -11.85 4.37 4.47
CA LEU A 126 -12.97 3.70 3.81
C LEU A 126 -14.30 4.40 4.10
N ASP A 127 -14.51 4.85 5.35
CA ASP A 127 -15.67 5.66 5.75
C ASP A 127 -15.69 6.98 4.99
N HIS A 128 -14.57 7.72 4.98
CA HIS A 128 -14.47 9.02 4.33
C HIS A 128 -14.70 8.94 2.82
N LEU A 129 -14.14 7.91 2.16
CA LEU A 129 -14.24 7.73 0.71
C LEU A 129 -15.50 6.97 0.27
N GLY A 130 -16.25 6.39 1.21
CA GLY A 130 -17.45 5.61 0.93
C GLY A 130 -17.16 4.28 0.19
N TRP A 131 -16.04 3.62 0.50
CA TRP A 131 -15.56 2.47 -0.29
C TRP A 131 -15.93 1.10 0.26
N HIS A 132 -16.61 1.00 1.41
CA HIS A 132 -16.95 -0.29 2.02
C HIS A 132 -17.66 -1.25 1.06
N GLU A 133 -18.59 -0.74 0.25
CA GLU A 133 -19.35 -1.55 -0.70
C GLU A 133 -18.65 -1.76 -2.05
N LEU A 134 -17.52 -1.09 -2.27
CA LEU A 134 -16.78 -1.17 -3.53
C LEU A 134 -15.69 -2.24 -3.53
N ILE A 135 -15.29 -2.73 -2.35
CA ILE A 135 -14.21 -3.70 -2.18
C ILE A 135 -14.71 -4.96 -1.48
N ASP A 136 -14.04 -6.08 -1.69
CA ASP A 136 -14.35 -7.34 -0.99
C ASP A 136 -13.58 -7.47 0.33
N LEU A 137 -12.39 -6.83 0.44
CA LEU A 137 -11.52 -6.95 1.61
C LEU A 137 -10.55 -5.77 1.69
N SER A 138 -10.14 -5.40 2.89
CA SER A 138 -8.94 -4.58 3.13
C SER A 138 -8.06 -5.24 4.19
N LEU A 139 -6.75 -5.17 4.03
CA LEU A 139 -5.77 -5.79 4.93
C LEU A 139 -4.66 -4.83 5.33
N THR A 140 -4.29 -4.96 6.59
CA THR A 140 -3.19 -4.25 7.22
C THR A 140 -2.17 -5.25 7.78
N PRO A 141 -0.93 -4.85 8.05
CA PRO A 141 0.08 -5.73 8.65
C PRO A 141 -0.37 -6.37 9.97
N GLY A 142 -1.14 -5.63 10.79
CA GLY A 142 -1.63 -6.12 12.09
C GLY A 142 -2.52 -7.36 11.99
N GLU A 143 -3.19 -7.55 10.85
CA GLU A 143 -4.10 -8.68 10.61
C GLU A 143 -3.40 -9.94 10.08
N VAL A 144 -2.09 -9.82 9.79
CA VAL A 144 -1.26 -10.90 9.23
C VAL A 144 0.02 -11.12 10.04
N GLY A 145 -0.09 -11.00 11.37
CA GLY A 145 1.04 -11.23 12.27
C GLY A 145 2.09 -10.13 12.30
N GLY A 146 1.75 -8.93 11.84
CA GLY A 146 2.63 -7.74 11.84
C GLY A 146 3.59 -7.65 10.65
N ARG A 147 3.59 -8.63 9.75
CA ARG A 147 4.47 -8.66 8.58
C ARG A 147 3.84 -7.95 7.39
N GLY A 148 4.20 -6.66 7.25
CA GLY A 148 3.85 -5.85 6.08
C GLY A 148 4.79 -6.06 4.90
N ARG A 149 4.62 -5.28 3.84
CA ARG A 149 5.53 -5.24 2.69
C ARG A 149 6.97 -5.00 3.12
N PRO A 150 7.92 -5.55 2.43
CA PRO A 150 7.85 -6.28 1.15
C PRO A 150 7.45 -7.77 1.27
N HIS A 151 7.02 -8.23 2.46
CA HIS A 151 6.55 -9.61 2.65
C HIS A 151 5.20 -9.85 1.96
N PRO A 152 4.92 -11.09 1.50
CA PRO A 152 3.72 -11.43 0.75
C PRO A 152 2.46 -11.60 1.61
N ASP A 153 2.58 -11.50 2.93
CA ASP A 153 1.60 -11.99 3.91
C ASP A 153 0.19 -11.41 3.70
N MET A 154 0.07 -10.11 3.40
CA MET A 154 -1.24 -9.50 3.14
C MET A 154 -1.88 -10.03 1.85
N ILE A 155 -1.09 -10.22 0.79
CA ILE A 155 -1.59 -10.73 -0.49
C ILE A 155 -2.03 -12.19 -0.35
N LEU A 156 -1.22 -13.02 0.32
CA LEU A 156 -1.54 -14.42 0.60
C LEU A 156 -2.78 -14.54 1.50
N ALA A 157 -2.91 -13.69 2.52
CA ALA A 157 -4.08 -13.64 3.36
C ALA A 157 -5.34 -13.19 2.59
N ALA A 158 -5.22 -12.23 1.68
CA ALA A 158 -6.31 -11.82 0.80
C ALA A 158 -6.77 -12.99 -0.08
N ALA A 159 -5.82 -13.69 -0.71
CA ALA A 159 -6.11 -14.84 -1.54
C ALA A 159 -6.83 -15.95 -0.75
N ALA A 160 -6.33 -16.28 0.44
CA ALA A 160 -6.95 -17.29 1.30
C ALA A 160 -8.36 -16.88 1.75
N ARG A 161 -8.55 -15.64 2.23
CA ARG A 161 -9.86 -15.16 2.71
C ARG A 161 -10.91 -15.05 1.61
N LEU A 162 -10.48 -14.79 0.37
CA LEU A 162 -11.37 -14.66 -0.80
C LEU A 162 -11.44 -15.94 -1.66
N ALA A 163 -10.91 -17.05 -1.15
CA ALA A 163 -10.93 -18.38 -1.78
C ALA A 163 -10.31 -18.39 -3.20
N VAL A 164 -9.14 -17.74 -3.33
CA VAL A 164 -8.31 -17.75 -4.54
C VAL A 164 -7.03 -18.51 -4.23
N ASP A 165 -7.07 -19.84 -4.44
CA ASP A 165 -5.99 -20.75 -4.00
C ASP A 165 -4.76 -20.71 -4.92
N GLU A 166 -4.91 -20.19 -6.14
CA GLU A 166 -3.83 -20.18 -7.13
C GLU A 166 -3.12 -18.83 -7.19
N PRO A 167 -1.83 -18.73 -6.83
CA PRO A 167 -1.08 -17.47 -6.89
C PRO A 167 -1.09 -16.81 -8.27
N ARG A 168 -1.10 -17.64 -9.35
CA ARG A 168 -1.17 -17.14 -10.73
C ARG A 168 -2.54 -16.56 -11.11
N ALA A 169 -3.54 -16.67 -10.24
CA ALA A 169 -4.84 -16.00 -10.40
C ALA A 169 -4.88 -14.62 -9.70
N VAL A 170 -3.74 -14.15 -9.17
CA VAL A 170 -3.61 -12.87 -8.46
C VAL A 170 -2.90 -11.83 -9.34
N ALA A 171 -3.43 -10.62 -9.34
CA ALA A 171 -2.80 -9.43 -9.90
C ALA A 171 -2.61 -8.39 -8.79
N VAL A 172 -1.49 -7.68 -8.80
CA VAL A 172 -1.11 -6.69 -7.79
C VAL A 172 -0.78 -5.37 -8.47
N ALA A 173 -1.20 -4.25 -7.90
CA ALA A 173 -0.75 -2.92 -8.30
C ALA A 173 -0.41 -2.07 -7.08
N GLY A 174 0.69 -1.32 -7.18
CA GLY A 174 1.17 -0.40 -6.15
C GLY A 174 2.17 0.60 -6.71
N ASP A 175 2.46 1.66 -5.97
CA ASP A 175 3.33 2.75 -6.39
C ASP A 175 4.75 2.66 -5.82
N THR A 176 5.03 1.65 -5.00
CA THR A 176 6.34 1.49 -4.35
C THR A 176 7.07 0.20 -4.73
N ALA A 177 8.39 0.20 -4.61
CA ALA A 177 9.20 -1.00 -4.74
C ALA A 177 8.80 -2.11 -3.75
N SER A 178 8.28 -1.73 -2.58
CA SER A 178 7.79 -2.64 -1.55
C SER A 178 6.53 -3.39 -2.00
N ASP A 179 5.63 -2.72 -2.75
CA ASP A 179 4.46 -3.36 -3.39
C ASP A 179 4.89 -4.41 -4.41
N ILE A 180 5.82 -4.01 -5.28
CA ILE A 180 6.30 -4.89 -6.34
C ILE A 180 6.95 -6.14 -5.75
N ARG A 181 7.86 -5.98 -4.78
CA ARG A 181 8.52 -7.12 -4.12
C ARG A 181 7.50 -8.02 -3.40
N SER A 182 6.50 -7.45 -2.73
CA SER A 182 5.43 -8.19 -2.07
C SER A 182 4.60 -9.02 -3.07
N GLY A 183 4.22 -8.42 -4.20
CA GLY A 183 3.50 -9.10 -5.29
C GLY A 183 4.29 -10.26 -5.90
N LEU A 184 5.57 -10.05 -6.18
CA LEU A 184 6.47 -11.09 -6.69
C LEU A 184 6.65 -12.22 -5.68
N ALA A 185 6.88 -11.88 -4.40
CA ALA A 185 7.02 -12.87 -3.32
C ALA A 185 5.75 -13.70 -3.10
N ALA A 186 4.57 -13.13 -3.37
CA ALA A 186 3.29 -13.84 -3.34
C ALA A 186 3.09 -14.77 -4.56
N GLY A 187 3.94 -14.70 -5.59
CA GLY A 187 3.81 -15.46 -6.81
C GLY A 187 2.70 -14.94 -7.75
N ALA A 188 2.27 -13.69 -7.59
CA ALA A 188 1.26 -13.08 -8.42
C ALA A 188 1.65 -13.12 -9.91
N ARG A 189 0.66 -13.28 -10.80
CA ARG A 189 0.90 -13.34 -12.24
C ARG A 189 1.24 -11.99 -12.84
N ILE A 190 0.55 -10.95 -12.34
CA ILE A 190 0.72 -9.57 -12.76
C ILE A 190 1.13 -8.77 -11.52
N VAL A 191 2.25 -8.06 -11.64
CA VAL A 191 2.72 -7.14 -10.61
C VAL A 191 3.02 -5.81 -11.29
N ALA A 192 2.08 -4.87 -11.19
CA ALA A 192 2.16 -3.59 -11.87
C ALA A 192 2.61 -2.48 -10.91
N GLY A 193 3.52 -1.64 -11.38
CA GLY A 193 3.80 -0.36 -10.75
C GLY A 193 2.89 0.73 -11.31
N VAL A 194 2.50 1.73 -10.49
CA VAL A 194 1.80 2.94 -10.95
C VAL A 194 2.62 4.19 -10.63
N LEU A 195 2.58 5.21 -11.50
CA LEU A 195 3.41 6.41 -11.38
C LEU A 195 2.73 7.55 -10.60
N THR A 196 1.62 7.26 -9.92
CA THR A 196 0.83 8.26 -9.18
C THR A 196 1.30 8.50 -7.75
N GLY A 197 2.31 7.76 -7.29
CA GLY A 197 2.77 7.81 -5.89
C GLY A 197 4.27 8.04 -5.73
N ALA A 198 4.89 7.31 -4.78
CA ALA A 198 6.22 7.65 -4.26
C ALA A 198 7.38 7.31 -5.20
N HIS A 199 7.30 6.19 -5.95
CA HIS A 199 8.44 5.73 -6.73
C HIS A 199 8.26 5.95 -8.24
N GLY A 200 9.33 6.41 -8.88
CA GLY A 200 9.38 6.58 -10.32
C GLY A 200 9.59 5.26 -11.08
N ARG A 201 9.44 5.31 -12.40
CA ARG A 201 9.50 4.18 -13.33
C ARG A 201 10.75 3.29 -13.16
N SER A 202 11.94 3.88 -12.97
CA SER A 202 13.19 3.14 -12.77
C SER A 202 13.13 2.25 -11.54
N ALA A 203 12.75 2.83 -10.39
CA ALA A 203 12.68 2.10 -9.12
C ALA A 203 11.65 0.95 -9.15
N LEU A 204 10.49 1.17 -9.79
CA LEU A 204 9.47 0.14 -9.97
C LEU A 204 9.94 -0.98 -10.90
N ALA A 205 10.60 -0.62 -12.01
CA ALA A 205 11.16 -1.61 -12.94
C ALA A 205 12.31 -2.42 -12.32
N GLU A 206 13.22 -1.77 -11.60
CA GLU A 206 14.32 -2.41 -10.87
C GLU A 206 13.81 -3.34 -9.75
N ALA A 207 12.66 -3.01 -9.13
CA ALA A 207 12.01 -3.89 -8.17
C ALA A 207 11.38 -5.14 -8.83
N GLY A 208 11.25 -5.18 -10.15
CA GLY A 208 10.77 -6.32 -10.93
C GLY A 208 9.31 -6.21 -11.38
N ALA A 209 8.74 -5.00 -11.46
CA ALA A 209 7.38 -4.81 -11.97
C ALA A 209 7.22 -5.43 -13.38
N THR A 210 6.16 -6.22 -13.59
CA THR A 210 5.85 -6.81 -14.91
C THR A 210 5.41 -5.74 -15.92
N ARG A 211 4.82 -4.66 -15.41
CA ARG A 211 4.43 -3.46 -16.16
C ARG A 211 4.53 -2.24 -15.25
N VAL A 212 4.77 -1.07 -15.84
CA VAL A 212 4.66 0.21 -15.14
C VAL A 212 3.65 1.08 -15.90
N LEU A 213 2.54 1.36 -15.24
CA LEU A 213 1.38 2.11 -15.73
C LEU A 213 1.50 3.57 -15.28
N ASP A 214 0.88 4.48 -15.99
CA ASP A 214 0.84 5.87 -15.57
C ASP A 214 -0.12 6.06 -14.40
N HIS A 215 -1.23 5.30 -14.36
CA HIS A 215 -2.22 5.34 -13.27
C HIS A 215 -3.01 4.02 -13.17
N VAL A 216 -3.67 3.81 -12.03
CA VAL A 216 -4.43 2.57 -11.72
C VAL A 216 -5.58 2.30 -12.69
N ALA A 217 -6.12 3.32 -13.36
CA ALA A 217 -7.20 3.16 -14.35
C ALA A 217 -6.80 2.28 -15.56
N GLU A 218 -5.51 2.09 -15.82
CA GLU A 218 -5.02 1.19 -16.88
C GLU A 218 -4.99 -0.28 -16.44
N PHE A 219 -5.08 -0.55 -15.15
CA PHE A 219 -4.89 -1.88 -14.60
C PHE A 219 -5.92 -2.92 -15.09
N PRO A 220 -7.23 -2.62 -15.24
CA PRO A 220 -8.16 -3.59 -15.81
C PRO A 220 -7.84 -3.95 -17.26
N ALA A 221 -7.38 -3.00 -18.07
CA ALA A 221 -6.96 -3.28 -19.44
C ALA A 221 -5.72 -4.18 -19.47
N LEU A 222 -4.75 -3.96 -18.58
CA LEU A 222 -3.60 -4.83 -18.44
C LEU A 222 -4.02 -6.26 -18.06
N ILE A 223 -4.96 -6.43 -17.12
CA ILE A 223 -5.45 -7.76 -16.72
C ILE A 223 -6.08 -8.51 -17.91
N ALA A 224 -6.79 -7.80 -18.77
CA ALA A 224 -7.45 -8.39 -19.95
C ALA A 224 -6.45 -8.95 -21.01
N GLU A 225 -5.16 -8.63 -20.92
CA GLU A 225 -4.10 -9.18 -21.79
C GLU A 225 -3.66 -10.59 -21.37
N TYR A 226 -4.08 -11.08 -20.18
CA TYR A 226 -3.58 -12.31 -19.54
C TYR A 226 -4.67 -13.37 -19.35
#